data_12bdb8add87ea119c8af4524a75e05fe
#
_entry.id   12bdb8add87ea119c8af4524a75e05fe
#
_cell.length_a   1.000
_cell.length_b   1.000
_cell.length_c   1.000
_cell.angle_alpha   90.00
_cell.angle_beta   90.00
_cell.angle_gamma   90.00
#
_symmetry.space_group_name_H-M   'P 1'
#
loop_
_entity.id
_entity.type
_entity.pdbx_description
1 polymer ?
#
loop_
_entity_poly.entity_id
_entity_poly.type
_entity_poly.pdbx_seq_one_letter_code
_entity_poly.pdbx_strand_id
1 'polypeptide(L)'
;MGIVPDRPELQRVRALCLALPEVTERLSHGSPTWFVRGKKTFVSYLDDHHGDGRLALWCAAPEGLQAALVAGEPEHYFVPPYVGHRGWVGVHLNRGLDWNEIAGAIEEAYLQIAPKRLADEAIRARG
;
A
#
# COMPACT_ATOMS: atom_id res chain seq x y z
N MET A 1 3.01 6.78 -22.86
CA MET A 1 2.26 7.36 -21.78
C MET A 1 1.13 6.48 -21.36
N GLY A 2 1.27 5.78 -20.30
CA GLY A 2 0.29 4.81 -19.90
C GLY A 2 -0.92 5.42 -19.23
N ILE A 3 -2.11 5.01 -19.67
CA ILE A 3 -3.31 5.23 -18.90
C ILE A 3 -3.36 4.08 -17.89
N VAL A 4 -3.56 4.41 -16.62
CA VAL A 4 -3.71 3.39 -15.59
C VAL A 4 -5.07 2.71 -15.80
N PRO A 5 -5.13 1.37 -16.02
CA PRO A 5 -6.41 0.71 -16.17
C PRO A 5 -7.27 0.88 -14.92
N ASP A 6 -8.56 1.13 -15.14
CA ASP A 6 -9.52 1.28 -14.05
C ASP A 6 -10.04 -0.09 -13.66
N ARG A 7 -9.42 -0.69 -12.65
CA ARG A 7 -9.78 -2.02 -12.16
C ARG A 7 -10.54 -1.94 -10.84
N PRO A 8 -11.40 -2.93 -10.55
CA PRO A 8 -12.09 -2.97 -9.24
C PRO A 8 -11.11 -2.93 -8.07
N GLU A 9 -9.95 -3.55 -8.19
CA GLU A 9 -8.94 -3.54 -7.13
C GLU A 9 -8.45 -2.12 -6.85
N LEU A 10 -8.22 -1.31 -7.90
CA LEU A 10 -7.79 0.07 -7.72
C LEU A 10 -8.87 0.88 -6.99
N GLN A 11 -10.15 0.68 -7.35
CA GLN A 11 -11.24 1.39 -6.70
C GLN A 11 -11.31 1.04 -5.21
N ARG A 12 -11.13 -0.23 -4.86
CA ARG A 12 -11.16 -0.65 -3.46
C ARG A 12 -9.98 -0.08 -2.67
N VAL A 13 -8.79 -0.13 -3.24
CA VAL A 13 -7.59 0.43 -2.59
C VAL A 13 -7.76 1.94 -2.38
N ARG A 14 -8.26 2.63 -3.42
CA ARG A 14 -8.48 4.08 -3.34
C ARG A 14 -9.43 4.42 -2.20
N ALA A 15 -10.55 3.69 -2.09
CA ALA A 15 -11.52 3.91 -1.02
C ALA A 15 -10.89 3.71 0.36
N LEU A 16 -10.10 2.66 0.52
CA LEU A 16 -9.44 2.37 1.79
C LEU A 16 -8.42 3.45 2.16
N CYS A 17 -7.61 3.88 1.20
CA CYS A 17 -6.58 4.89 1.46
C CYS A 17 -7.19 6.26 1.77
N LEU A 18 -8.16 6.68 0.97
CA LEU A 18 -8.76 8.02 1.12
C LEU A 18 -9.66 8.14 2.34
N ALA A 19 -10.04 7.02 2.96
CA ALA A 19 -10.77 7.04 4.22
C ALA A 19 -9.89 7.40 5.42
N LEU A 20 -8.57 7.34 5.26
CA LEU A 20 -7.63 7.64 6.35
C LEU A 20 -7.41 9.16 6.47
N PRO A 21 -7.12 9.66 7.70
CA PRO A 21 -7.03 11.12 7.92
C PRO A 21 -5.95 11.79 7.08
N GLU A 22 -6.34 12.88 6.41
CA GLU A 22 -5.46 13.77 5.65
C GLU A 22 -4.66 13.06 4.55
N VAL A 23 -5.27 12.05 3.93
CA VAL A 23 -4.64 11.34 2.81
C VAL A 23 -5.08 11.99 1.51
N THR A 24 -4.11 12.17 0.60
CA THR A 24 -4.35 12.63 -0.76
C THR A 24 -3.77 11.63 -1.75
N GLU A 25 -4.29 11.65 -2.97
CA GLU A 25 -3.84 10.78 -4.04
C GLU A 25 -3.27 11.60 -5.19
N ARG A 26 -2.16 11.16 -5.76
CA ARG A 26 -1.69 11.67 -7.04
C ARG A 26 -0.83 10.62 -7.72
N LEU A 27 -0.62 10.78 -9.02
CA LEU A 27 0.30 9.90 -9.73
C LEU A 27 1.74 10.21 -9.33
N SER A 28 2.51 9.16 -9.09
CA SER A 28 3.94 9.26 -8.84
C SER A 28 4.60 8.24 -9.75
N HIS A 29 5.45 8.71 -10.66
CA HIS A 29 6.08 7.86 -11.67
C HIS A 29 5.02 7.05 -12.45
N GLY A 30 3.88 7.67 -12.72
CA GLY A 30 2.80 7.06 -13.49
C GLY A 30 1.89 6.12 -12.72
N SER A 31 2.10 5.95 -11.41
CA SER A 31 1.31 5.02 -10.58
C SER A 31 0.51 5.77 -9.52
N PRO A 32 -0.77 5.38 -9.32
CA PRO A 32 -1.56 5.96 -8.22
C PRO A 32 -0.85 5.76 -6.89
N THR A 33 -0.68 6.83 -6.15
CA THR A 33 0.09 6.84 -4.92
C THR A 33 -0.62 7.71 -3.90
N TRP A 34 -0.61 7.27 -2.64
CA TRP A 34 -1.30 7.97 -1.56
C TRP A 34 -0.30 8.53 -0.57
N PHE A 35 -0.55 9.77 -0.16
CA PHE A 35 0.36 10.56 0.65
C PHE A 35 -0.35 11.07 1.89
N VAL A 36 0.38 11.15 3.00
CA VAL A 36 -0.10 11.79 4.21
C VAL A 36 0.24 13.29 4.09
N ARG A 37 -0.77 14.14 4.16
CA ARG A 37 -0.63 15.60 4.04
C ARG A 37 0.05 16.03 2.74
N GLY A 38 -0.08 15.22 1.69
CA GLY A 38 0.54 15.51 0.41
C GLY A 38 2.05 15.43 0.39
N LYS A 39 2.68 14.90 1.45
CA LYS A 39 4.13 14.93 1.61
C LYS A 39 4.78 13.55 1.55
N LYS A 40 4.41 12.64 2.46
CA LYS A 40 5.06 11.33 2.56
C LYS A 40 4.13 10.24 2.06
N THR A 41 4.63 9.44 1.15
CA THR A 41 3.85 8.32 0.62
C THR A 41 3.86 7.14 1.59
N PHE A 42 2.74 6.41 1.62
CA PHE A 42 2.67 5.19 2.43
C PHE A 42 2.20 3.98 1.62
N VAL A 43 1.55 4.17 0.46
CA VAL A 43 1.11 3.10 -0.43
C VAL A 43 1.19 3.56 -1.87
N SER A 44 1.69 2.69 -2.74
CA SER A 44 1.63 2.87 -4.20
C SER A 44 0.92 1.67 -4.82
N TYR A 45 0.14 1.92 -5.88
CA TYR A 45 -0.55 0.87 -6.62
C TYR A 45 0.17 0.65 -7.95
N LEU A 46 0.58 -0.59 -8.21
CA LEU A 46 1.35 -0.93 -9.41
C LEU A 46 0.60 -1.99 -10.22
N ASP A 47 0.39 -1.71 -11.49
CA ASP A 47 -0.26 -2.61 -12.43
C ASP A 47 0.73 -2.90 -13.54
N ASP A 48 1.34 -4.10 -13.48
CA ASP A 48 2.33 -4.54 -14.46
C ASP A 48 3.52 -3.58 -14.58
N HIS A 49 4.08 -3.21 -13.42
CA HIS A 49 5.20 -2.27 -13.35
C HIS A 49 6.41 -2.81 -14.13
N HIS A 50 6.82 -2.08 -15.17
CA HIS A 50 7.91 -2.50 -16.08
C HIS A 50 7.72 -3.93 -16.60
N GLY A 51 6.47 -4.35 -16.82
CA GLY A 51 6.18 -5.66 -17.37
C GLY A 51 6.38 -6.82 -16.41
N ASP A 52 6.32 -6.57 -15.10
CA ASP A 52 6.54 -7.63 -14.10
C ASP A 52 5.35 -8.58 -13.93
N GLY A 53 4.20 -8.27 -14.53
CA GLY A 53 3.02 -9.12 -14.46
C GLY A 53 2.29 -9.08 -13.14
N ARG A 54 2.64 -8.15 -12.25
CA ARG A 54 2.02 -8.05 -10.93
C ARG A 54 0.95 -6.98 -10.88
N LEU A 55 -0.15 -7.29 -10.21
CA LEU A 55 -1.12 -6.31 -9.75
C LEU A 55 -0.94 -6.22 -8.25
N ALA A 56 -0.38 -5.12 -7.75
CA ALA A 56 0.13 -5.13 -6.38
C ALA A 56 0.16 -3.75 -5.76
N LEU A 57 0.31 -3.76 -4.43
CA LEU A 57 0.64 -2.56 -3.66
C LEU A 57 2.08 -2.67 -3.18
N TRP A 58 2.74 -1.52 -3.07
CA TRP A 58 3.98 -1.38 -2.31
C TRP A 58 3.61 -0.56 -1.08
N CYS A 59 3.75 -1.16 0.11
CA CYS A 59 3.28 -0.59 1.36
C CYS A 59 4.43 -0.36 2.32
N ALA A 60 4.46 0.80 2.98
CA ALA A 60 5.37 1.02 4.11
C ALA A 60 5.04 -0.03 5.18
N ALA A 61 6.04 -0.46 5.94
CA ALA A 61 5.84 -1.50 6.94
C ALA A 61 6.86 -1.33 8.07
N PRO A 62 6.51 -1.80 9.28
CA PRO A 62 7.48 -1.77 10.38
C PRO A 62 8.63 -2.73 10.13
N GLU A 63 9.74 -2.46 10.77
CA GLU A 63 10.94 -3.27 10.65
C GLU A 63 10.62 -4.74 10.94
N GLY A 64 11.11 -5.62 10.08
CA GLY A 64 10.92 -7.07 10.24
C GLY A 64 9.65 -7.63 9.61
N LEU A 65 8.64 -6.81 9.35
CA LEU A 65 7.37 -7.32 8.81
C LEU A 65 7.54 -7.84 7.37
N GLN A 66 8.29 -7.12 6.53
CA GLN A 66 8.54 -7.57 5.16
C GLN A 66 9.11 -8.98 5.14
N ALA A 67 10.17 -9.21 5.91
CA ALA A 67 10.83 -10.53 5.93
C ALA A 67 9.89 -11.62 6.44
N ALA A 68 9.11 -11.33 7.47
CA ALA A 68 8.18 -12.30 8.04
C ALA A 68 7.07 -12.67 7.05
N LEU A 69 6.48 -11.69 6.39
CA LEU A 69 5.39 -11.94 5.45
C LEU A 69 5.89 -12.69 4.21
N VAL A 70 7.03 -12.27 3.66
CA VAL A 70 7.57 -12.90 2.46
C VAL A 70 7.98 -14.35 2.74
N ALA A 71 8.56 -14.62 3.92
CA ALA A 71 8.94 -15.98 4.29
C ALA A 71 7.71 -16.84 4.57
N GLY A 72 6.69 -16.28 5.23
CA GLY A 72 5.51 -17.04 5.65
C GLY A 72 4.48 -17.25 4.55
N GLU A 73 4.31 -16.27 3.66
CA GLU A 73 3.29 -16.31 2.60
C GLU A 73 3.83 -15.75 1.29
N PRO A 74 4.82 -16.44 0.69
CA PRO A 74 5.45 -15.92 -0.55
C PRO A 74 4.49 -15.82 -1.75
N GLU A 75 3.35 -16.50 -1.70
CA GLU A 75 2.35 -16.39 -2.75
C GLU A 75 1.58 -15.06 -2.68
N HIS A 76 1.57 -14.40 -1.53
CA HIS A 76 0.81 -13.16 -1.35
C HIS A 76 1.70 -11.92 -1.21
N TYR A 77 2.95 -12.09 -0.80
CA TYR A 77 3.85 -10.98 -0.49
C TYR A 77 5.20 -11.13 -1.16
N PHE A 78 5.83 -10.00 -1.48
CA PHE A 78 7.14 -10.01 -2.12
C PHE A 78 7.95 -8.78 -1.69
N VAL A 79 9.24 -8.79 -2.00
CA VAL A 79 10.12 -7.63 -1.75
C VAL A 79 10.02 -6.71 -2.97
N PRO A 80 9.45 -5.51 -2.83
CA PRO A 80 9.29 -4.63 -3.98
C PRO A 80 10.62 -4.01 -4.40
N PRO A 81 10.78 -3.68 -5.69
CA PRO A 81 11.98 -2.97 -6.12
C PRO A 81 11.96 -1.55 -5.57
N TYR A 82 13.13 -0.91 -5.56
CA TYR A 82 13.34 0.49 -5.15
C TYR A 82 13.08 0.78 -3.69
N VAL A 83 11.97 0.30 -3.12
CA VAL A 83 11.61 0.57 -1.72
C VAL A 83 11.78 -0.64 -0.81
N GLY A 84 12.13 -1.80 -1.38
CA GLY A 84 12.36 -3.01 -0.58
C GLY A 84 13.45 -2.84 0.47
N HIS A 85 14.51 -2.10 0.15
CA HIS A 85 15.61 -1.86 1.09
C HIS A 85 15.18 -1.01 2.29
N ARG A 86 14.02 -0.34 2.21
CA ARG A 86 13.45 0.43 3.31
C ARG A 86 12.52 -0.40 4.18
N GLY A 87 12.40 -1.71 3.90
CA GLY A 87 11.50 -2.58 4.62
C GLY A 87 10.07 -2.58 4.13
N TRP A 88 9.78 -1.91 3.01
CA TRP A 88 8.45 -1.91 2.42
C TRP A 88 8.11 -3.29 1.90
N VAL A 89 6.82 -3.62 1.88
CA VAL A 89 6.35 -4.94 1.45
C VAL A 89 5.47 -4.81 0.21
N GLY A 90 5.66 -5.73 -0.75
CA GLY A 90 4.79 -5.87 -1.90
C GLY A 90 3.63 -6.78 -1.56
N VAL A 91 2.41 -6.39 -1.92
CA VAL A 91 1.18 -7.13 -1.60
C VAL A 91 0.44 -7.41 -2.90
N HIS A 92 0.29 -8.68 -3.26
CA HIS A 92 -0.46 -9.06 -4.46
C HIS A 92 -1.95 -8.83 -4.24
N LEU A 93 -2.63 -8.20 -5.21
CA LEU A 93 -4.05 -7.87 -5.10
C LEU A 93 -4.96 -8.91 -5.76
N ASN A 94 -4.40 -9.82 -6.55
CA ASN A 94 -5.18 -10.78 -7.34
C ASN A 94 -4.71 -12.22 -7.17
N ARG A 95 -4.22 -12.57 -5.98
CA ARG A 95 -3.75 -13.92 -5.68
C ARG A 95 -4.45 -14.52 -4.46
N GLY A 96 -5.70 -14.11 -4.22
CA GLY A 96 -6.53 -14.73 -3.21
C GLY A 96 -6.33 -14.23 -1.78
N LEU A 97 -5.53 -13.20 -1.57
CA LEU A 97 -5.39 -12.62 -0.24
C LEU A 97 -6.71 -11.92 0.14
N ASP A 98 -7.18 -12.19 1.35
CA ASP A 98 -8.41 -11.62 1.86
C ASP A 98 -8.31 -10.08 1.90
N TRP A 99 -9.38 -9.39 1.52
CA TRP A 99 -9.38 -7.93 1.52
C TRP A 99 -9.27 -7.33 2.91
N ASN A 100 -9.65 -8.06 3.96
CA ASN A 100 -9.39 -7.60 5.32
C ASN A 100 -7.90 -7.56 5.61
N GLU A 101 -7.13 -8.50 5.07
CA GLU A 101 -5.68 -8.50 5.20
C GLU A 101 -5.06 -7.34 4.41
N ILE A 102 -5.57 -7.10 3.20
CA ILE A 102 -5.10 -5.98 2.38
C ILE A 102 -5.39 -4.65 3.09
N ALA A 103 -6.60 -4.50 3.63
CA ALA A 103 -6.97 -3.30 4.38
C ALA A 103 -6.06 -3.11 5.59
N GLY A 104 -5.73 -4.19 6.29
CA GLY A 104 -4.81 -4.16 7.42
C GLY A 104 -3.41 -3.71 7.03
N ALA A 105 -2.93 -4.18 5.87
CA ALA A 105 -1.62 -3.77 5.35
C ALA A 105 -1.58 -2.27 5.03
N ILE A 106 -2.66 -1.75 4.44
CA ILE A 106 -2.79 -0.32 4.13
C ILE A 106 -2.79 0.50 5.43
N GLU A 107 -3.57 0.07 6.42
CA GLU A 107 -3.64 0.79 7.69
C GLU A 107 -2.29 0.76 8.41
N GLU A 108 -1.63 -0.39 8.43
CA GLU A 108 -0.31 -0.51 9.05
C GLU A 108 0.69 0.41 8.35
N ALA A 109 0.64 0.49 7.03
CA ALA A 109 1.50 1.38 6.26
C ALA A 109 1.26 2.85 6.65
N TYR A 110 -0.01 3.23 6.79
CA TYR A 110 -0.38 4.58 7.22
C TYR A 110 0.20 4.89 8.60
N LEU A 111 0.07 3.95 9.55
CA LEU A 111 0.55 4.15 10.91
C LEU A 111 2.08 4.30 10.97
N GLN A 112 2.80 3.72 10.00
CA GLN A 112 4.25 3.88 9.94
C GLN A 112 4.68 5.28 9.52
N ILE A 113 3.84 5.97 8.74
CA ILE A 113 4.22 7.21 8.08
C ILE A 113 3.55 8.42 8.74
N ALA A 114 2.33 8.27 9.22
CA ALA A 114 1.52 9.38 9.74
C ALA A 114 2.10 9.94 11.04
N PRO A 115 2.01 11.27 11.24
CA PRO A 115 2.32 11.86 12.54
C PRO A 115 1.44 11.25 13.63
N LYS A 116 1.95 11.25 14.86
CA LYS A 116 1.26 10.61 15.98
C LYS A 116 -0.20 11.03 16.12
N ARG A 117 -0.50 12.32 15.97
CA ARG A 117 -1.89 12.81 16.09
C ARG A 117 -2.83 12.15 15.09
N LEU A 118 -2.37 12.02 13.83
CA LEU A 118 -3.18 11.41 12.80
C LEU A 118 -3.25 9.88 12.97
N ALA A 119 -2.17 9.25 13.41
CA ALA A 119 -2.16 7.83 13.70
C ALA A 119 -3.15 7.50 14.81
N ASP A 120 -3.17 8.31 15.88
CA ASP A 120 -4.11 8.15 16.98
C ASP A 120 -5.55 8.34 16.50
N GLU A 121 -5.79 9.31 15.64
CA GLU A 121 -7.11 9.54 15.06
C GLU A 121 -7.59 8.34 14.26
N ALA A 122 -6.71 7.75 13.42
CA ALA A 122 -7.05 6.58 12.64
C ALA A 122 -7.38 5.38 13.54
N ILE A 123 -6.61 5.18 14.60
CA ILE A 123 -6.85 4.10 15.55
C ILE A 123 -8.20 4.27 16.25
N ARG A 124 -8.53 5.48 16.66
CA ARG A 124 -9.84 5.75 17.31
C ARG A 124 -10.99 5.51 16.35
N ALA A 125 -10.82 5.83 15.07
CA ALA A 125 -11.90 5.71 14.08
C ALA A 125 -12.28 4.28 13.79
N ARG A 126 -11.37 3.32 13.99
CA ARG A 126 -11.69 1.92 13.72
C ARG A 126 -12.43 1.24 14.88
N GLY A 127 -12.70 2.02 15.88
CA GLY A 127 -13.56 1.63 16.94
C GLY A 127 -13.11 0.89 18.06
#